data_30fad9da5894e29e68857f5b09f7848b
#
_entry.id   30fad9da5894e29e68857f5b09f7848b
#
_cell.length_a   1.000
_cell.length_b   1.000
_cell.length_c   1.000
_cell.angle_alpha   90.00
_cell.angle_beta   90.00
_cell.angle_gamma   90.00
#
_symmetry.space_group_name_H-M   'P 1'
#
loop_
_entity.id
_entity.type
_entity.pdbx_description
1 polymer ?
#
loop_
_entity_poly.entity_id
_entity_poly.type
_entity_poly.pdbx_seq_one_letter_code
_entity_poly.pdbx_strand_id
1 'polypeptide(L)'
;MTKYLLKRLLTGVLAACAATIIVMIMIFSLLDRNLIFAKDSVYSHQTNNAREAYKYRKWREYGYLDYVTYADYVNSLVRNGEVDEETAKTAVKLGRTAEKDSEETQAYIKKFTEYYEGKGYKVVRLDAVLKPSGRGLAEGGSPQLFAHRDIPLISRVLKYFGSIFTVDNIHKASGVADADRGLTFTFYDPVYNP
;
A
#
# COMPACT_ATOMS: atom_id res chain seq x y z
N MET A 1 44.18 -19.26 -14.97
CA MET A 1 44.00 -17.87 -14.50
C MET A 1 42.52 -17.45 -14.48
N THR A 2 41.72 -17.71 -15.49
CA THR A 2 40.29 -17.33 -15.58
C THR A 2 39.42 -17.84 -14.40
N LYS A 3 39.57 -19.09 -13.98
CA LYS A 3 38.82 -19.63 -12.83
C LYS A 3 39.09 -18.89 -11.52
N TYR A 4 40.32 -18.48 -11.28
CA TYR A 4 40.69 -17.72 -10.08
C TYR A 4 40.11 -16.31 -10.12
N LEU A 5 40.18 -15.65 -11.26
CA LEU A 5 39.61 -14.30 -11.45
C LEU A 5 38.09 -14.32 -11.31
N LEU A 6 37.42 -15.30 -11.89
CA LEU A 6 35.98 -15.50 -11.78
C LEU A 6 35.54 -15.74 -10.34
N LYS A 7 36.27 -16.60 -9.60
CA LYS A 7 35.99 -16.85 -8.17
C LYS A 7 36.13 -15.58 -7.34
N ARG A 8 37.17 -14.78 -7.60
CA ARG A 8 37.43 -13.53 -6.88
C ARG A 8 36.37 -12.46 -7.16
N LEU A 9 35.96 -12.35 -8.43
CA LEU A 9 34.87 -11.49 -8.87
C LEU A 9 33.54 -11.88 -8.17
N LEU A 10 33.19 -13.16 -8.21
CA LEU A 10 31.98 -13.68 -7.59
C LEU A 10 31.97 -13.44 -6.08
N THR A 11 33.10 -13.66 -5.40
CA THR A 11 33.22 -13.40 -3.96
C THR A 11 33.06 -11.91 -3.66
N GLY A 12 33.62 -11.02 -4.50
CA GLY A 12 33.45 -9.56 -4.37
C GLY A 12 32.00 -9.12 -4.53
N VAL A 13 31.31 -9.65 -5.54
CA VAL A 13 29.87 -9.38 -5.75
C VAL A 13 29.03 -9.86 -4.58
N LEU A 14 29.27 -11.09 -4.08
CA LEU A 14 28.54 -11.62 -2.92
C LEU A 14 28.80 -10.78 -1.65
N ALA A 15 30.03 -10.33 -1.43
CA ALA A 15 30.36 -9.46 -0.32
C ALA A 15 29.65 -8.09 -0.41
N ALA A 16 29.62 -7.52 -1.59
CA ALA A 16 28.90 -6.26 -1.85
C ALA A 16 27.40 -6.42 -1.60
N CYS A 17 26.78 -7.51 -2.11
CA CYS A 17 25.39 -7.81 -1.87
C CYS A 17 25.09 -7.97 -0.37
N ALA A 18 25.92 -8.72 0.36
CA ALA A 18 25.75 -8.91 1.80
C ALA A 18 25.86 -7.57 2.56
N ALA A 19 26.84 -6.74 2.24
CA ALA A 19 26.99 -5.41 2.84
C ALA A 19 25.78 -4.53 2.57
N THR A 20 25.26 -4.51 1.34
CA THR A 20 24.06 -3.76 0.97
C THR A 20 22.85 -4.22 1.75
N ILE A 21 22.64 -5.53 1.89
CA ILE A 21 21.52 -6.09 2.67
C ILE A 21 21.59 -5.65 4.13
N ILE A 22 22.79 -5.71 4.74
CA ILE A 22 22.99 -5.28 6.13
C ILE A 22 22.66 -3.80 6.30
N VAL A 23 23.17 -2.94 5.42
CA VAL A 23 22.89 -1.50 5.45
C VAL A 23 21.39 -1.23 5.29
N MET A 24 20.72 -1.94 4.39
CA MET A 24 19.27 -1.80 4.20
C MET A 24 18.47 -2.23 5.43
N ILE A 25 18.86 -3.36 6.06
CA ILE A 25 18.22 -3.80 7.31
C ILE A 25 18.37 -2.71 8.38
N MET A 26 19.56 -2.13 8.51
CA MET A 26 19.79 -1.05 9.48
C MET A 26 18.93 0.18 9.16
N ILE A 27 18.89 0.63 7.92
CA ILE A 27 18.07 1.78 7.50
C ILE A 27 16.59 1.53 7.77
N PHE A 28 16.04 0.41 7.31
CA PHE A 28 14.63 0.11 7.50
C PHE A 28 14.22 -0.21 8.95
N SER A 29 15.18 -0.59 9.79
CA SER A 29 14.96 -0.82 11.22
C SER A 29 14.99 0.47 12.05
N LEU A 30 15.87 1.41 11.68
CA LEU A 30 16.10 2.64 12.45
C LEU A 30 15.19 3.79 12.00
N LEU A 31 14.78 3.81 10.73
CA LEU A 31 13.90 4.86 10.21
C LEU A 31 12.45 4.67 10.66
N ASP A 32 11.95 5.64 11.44
CA ASP A 32 10.52 5.70 11.72
C ASP A 32 9.75 5.96 10.42
N ARG A 33 8.79 5.06 10.13
CA ARG A 33 7.91 5.17 8.96
C ARG A 33 7.10 6.48 8.93
N ASN A 34 7.00 7.18 10.05
CA ASN A 34 6.31 8.47 10.10
C ASN A 34 7.16 9.63 9.54
N LEU A 35 8.47 9.46 9.39
CA LEU A 35 9.34 10.50 8.85
C LEU A 35 9.00 10.89 7.40
N ILE A 36 8.36 9.98 6.65
CA ILE A 36 7.88 10.27 5.29
C ILE A 36 6.89 11.43 5.25
N PHE A 37 6.16 11.66 6.35
CA PHE A 37 5.16 12.74 6.45
C PHE A 37 5.74 14.08 6.90
N ALA A 38 6.99 14.14 7.34
CA ALA A 38 7.58 15.35 7.92
C ALA A 38 7.59 16.55 6.96
N LYS A 39 7.65 16.28 5.65
CA LYS A 39 7.64 17.31 4.58
C LYS A 39 6.49 17.12 3.58
N ASP A 40 5.52 16.27 3.89
CA ASP A 40 4.38 16.01 3.02
C ASP A 40 3.30 17.09 3.23
N SER A 41 3.21 18.01 2.26
CA SER A 41 2.22 19.09 2.29
C SER A 41 0.78 18.58 2.22
N VAL A 42 0.53 17.49 1.49
CA VAL A 42 -0.81 16.88 1.40
C VAL A 42 -1.22 16.32 2.76
N TYR A 43 -0.30 15.62 3.43
CA TYR A 43 -0.55 15.10 4.78
C TYR A 43 -0.86 16.21 5.79
N SER A 44 -0.15 17.33 5.72
CA SER A 44 -0.35 18.47 6.64
C SER A 44 -1.74 19.13 6.47
N HIS A 45 -2.30 19.10 5.26
CA HIS A 45 -3.63 19.65 4.97
C HIS A 45 -4.77 18.65 5.24
N GLN A 46 -4.46 17.35 5.34
CA GLN A 46 -5.48 16.36 5.72
C GLN A 46 -5.83 16.46 7.19
N THR A 47 -7.09 16.20 7.50
CA THR A 47 -7.62 16.24 8.88
C THR A 47 -8.38 14.95 9.20
N ASN A 48 -8.54 14.65 10.48
CA ASN A 48 -9.38 13.55 10.96
C ASN A 48 -9.12 12.20 10.24
N ASN A 49 -10.17 11.48 9.89
CA ASN A 49 -10.12 10.15 9.26
C ASN A 49 -9.42 10.16 7.90
N ALA A 50 -9.53 11.27 7.14
CA ALA A 50 -8.85 11.41 5.86
C ALA A 50 -7.32 11.40 6.04
N ARG A 51 -6.79 12.03 7.12
CA ARG A 51 -5.37 11.98 7.47
C ARG A 51 -4.92 10.56 7.78
N GLU A 52 -5.70 9.82 8.57
CA GLU A 52 -5.37 8.43 8.90
C GLU A 52 -5.40 7.54 7.63
N ALA A 53 -6.45 7.61 6.82
CA ALA A 53 -6.53 6.85 5.58
C ALA A 53 -5.36 7.20 4.62
N TYR A 54 -4.98 8.47 4.54
CA TYR A 54 -3.82 8.91 3.76
C TYR A 54 -2.52 8.28 4.26
N LYS A 55 -2.30 8.21 5.59
CA LYS A 55 -1.15 7.54 6.19
C LYS A 55 -1.02 6.09 5.73
N TYR A 56 -2.10 5.30 5.88
CA TYR A 56 -2.08 3.89 5.49
C TYR A 56 -1.85 3.71 3.99
N ARG A 57 -2.45 4.56 3.15
CA ARG A 57 -2.23 4.54 1.71
C ARG A 57 -0.76 4.83 1.37
N LYS A 58 -0.14 5.83 1.99
CA LYS A 58 1.28 6.16 1.80
C LYS A 58 2.18 5.04 2.29
N TRP A 59 1.93 4.46 3.45
CA TRP A 59 2.70 3.31 3.92
C TRP A 59 2.61 2.11 2.97
N ARG A 60 1.46 1.91 2.31
CA ARG A 60 1.33 0.91 1.24
C ARG A 60 2.19 1.26 0.04
N GLU A 61 2.15 2.50 -0.43
CA GLU A 61 2.96 2.98 -1.57
C GLU A 61 4.46 2.75 -1.33
N TYR A 62 4.92 3.02 -0.11
CA TYR A 62 6.31 2.78 0.30
C TYR A 62 6.60 1.33 0.71
N GLY A 63 5.65 0.43 0.57
CA GLY A 63 5.85 -1.00 0.84
C GLY A 63 6.02 -1.38 2.31
N TYR A 64 5.56 -0.54 3.25
CA TYR A 64 5.59 -0.87 4.68
C TYR A 64 4.49 -1.86 5.08
N LEU A 65 3.35 -1.79 4.41
CA LEU A 65 2.20 -2.64 4.71
C LEU A 65 1.37 -2.91 3.44
N ASP A 66 0.60 -3.98 3.49
CA ASP A 66 -0.53 -4.20 2.59
C ASP A 66 -1.74 -3.43 3.13
N TYR A 67 -2.50 -2.78 2.24
CA TYR A 67 -3.66 -1.97 2.61
C TYR A 67 -4.76 -2.15 1.58
N VAL A 68 -5.96 -2.42 2.04
CA VAL A 68 -7.15 -2.59 1.19
C VAL A 68 -8.31 -1.85 1.82
N THR A 69 -8.99 -0.99 1.08
CA THR A 69 -10.20 -0.33 1.56
C THR A 69 -11.41 -1.24 1.42
N TYR A 70 -12.40 -1.04 2.26
CA TYR A 70 -13.68 -1.73 2.14
C TYR A 70 -14.35 -1.45 0.79
N ALA A 71 -14.26 -0.22 0.30
CA ALA A 71 -14.76 0.15 -1.03
C ALA A 71 -14.07 -0.65 -2.16
N ASP A 72 -12.74 -0.83 -2.10
CA ASP A 72 -12.01 -1.64 -3.09
C ASP A 72 -12.45 -3.11 -3.04
N TYR A 73 -12.72 -3.63 -1.84
CA TYR A 73 -13.24 -4.98 -1.67
C TYR A 73 -14.62 -5.14 -2.33
N VAL A 74 -15.58 -4.27 -2.02
CA VAL A 74 -16.93 -4.33 -2.62
C VAL A 74 -16.85 -4.16 -4.14
N ASN A 75 -16.03 -3.24 -4.64
CA ASN A 75 -15.80 -3.08 -6.08
C ASN A 75 -15.15 -4.33 -6.71
N SER A 76 -14.36 -5.10 -5.96
CA SER A 76 -13.84 -6.37 -6.46
C SER A 76 -14.92 -7.44 -6.62
N LEU A 77 -15.91 -7.45 -5.72
CA LEU A 77 -17.08 -8.34 -5.84
C LEU A 77 -17.92 -8.02 -7.07
N VAL A 78 -18.08 -6.73 -7.39
CA VAL A 78 -18.77 -6.31 -8.63
C VAL A 78 -18.00 -6.80 -9.85
N ARG A 79 -16.68 -6.61 -9.90
CA ARG A 79 -15.85 -7.08 -11.02
C ARG A 79 -15.89 -8.60 -11.20
N ASN A 80 -16.05 -9.34 -10.11
CA ASN A 80 -16.17 -10.79 -10.15
C ASN A 80 -17.61 -11.27 -10.52
N GLY A 81 -18.58 -10.36 -10.64
CA GLY A 81 -19.97 -10.69 -10.91
C GLY A 81 -20.73 -11.27 -9.70
N GLU A 82 -20.18 -11.12 -8.49
CA GLU A 82 -20.80 -11.61 -7.25
C GLU A 82 -21.86 -10.65 -6.71
N VAL A 83 -21.78 -9.37 -7.08
CA VAL A 83 -22.66 -8.30 -6.63
C VAL A 83 -22.94 -7.36 -7.80
N ASP A 84 -24.18 -6.90 -7.91
CA ASP A 84 -24.58 -5.87 -8.88
C ASP A 84 -24.17 -4.46 -8.42
N GLU A 85 -24.06 -3.52 -9.36
CA GLU A 85 -23.61 -2.16 -9.07
C GLU A 85 -24.52 -1.39 -8.10
N GLU A 86 -25.84 -1.64 -8.12
CA GLU A 86 -26.79 -0.94 -7.23
C GLU A 86 -26.61 -1.39 -5.79
N THR A 87 -26.56 -2.69 -5.57
CA THR A 87 -26.25 -3.28 -4.26
C THR A 87 -24.89 -2.81 -3.76
N ALA A 88 -23.89 -2.78 -4.61
CA ALA A 88 -22.56 -2.28 -4.25
C ALA A 88 -22.56 -0.82 -3.80
N LYS A 89 -23.29 0.06 -4.50
CA LYS A 89 -23.44 1.48 -4.11
C LYS A 89 -24.08 1.66 -2.73
N THR A 90 -24.97 0.74 -2.36
CA THR A 90 -25.61 0.74 -1.04
C THR A 90 -24.67 0.15 0.00
N ALA A 91 -24.07 -1.00 -0.28
CA ALA A 91 -23.16 -1.71 0.60
C ALA A 91 -21.92 -0.87 1.01
N VAL A 92 -21.38 -0.06 0.11
CA VAL A 92 -20.20 0.82 0.38
C VAL A 92 -20.53 1.97 1.34
N LYS A 93 -21.79 2.36 1.49
CA LYS A 93 -22.19 3.48 2.35
C LYS A 93 -22.09 3.12 3.82
N LEU A 94 -21.01 3.51 4.46
CA LEU A 94 -20.82 3.37 5.90
C LEU A 94 -21.70 4.37 6.66
N GLY A 95 -22.37 3.91 7.69
CA GLY A 95 -23.02 4.76 8.67
C GLY A 95 -22.02 5.58 9.47
N ARG A 96 -22.49 6.59 10.21
CA ARG A 96 -21.63 7.42 11.06
C ARG A 96 -20.91 6.61 12.14
N THR A 97 -21.55 5.57 12.64
CA THR A 97 -21.01 4.59 13.58
C THR A 97 -21.39 3.20 13.11
N ALA A 98 -20.78 2.16 13.67
CA ALA A 98 -21.09 0.77 13.32
C ALA A 98 -22.57 0.42 13.52
N GLU A 99 -23.20 0.98 14.54
CA GLU A 99 -24.63 0.74 14.85
C GLU A 99 -25.60 1.38 13.84
N LYS A 100 -25.12 2.33 13.05
CA LYS A 100 -25.91 3.05 12.04
C LYS A 100 -25.68 2.56 10.61
N ASP A 101 -24.95 1.49 10.45
CA ASP A 101 -24.87 0.79 9.18
C ASP A 101 -26.20 0.10 8.87
N SER A 102 -26.60 0.08 7.61
CA SER A 102 -27.74 -0.74 7.18
C SER A 102 -27.44 -2.24 7.39
N GLU A 103 -28.46 -3.07 7.57
CA GLU A 103 -28.29 -4.51 7.72
C GLU A 103 -27.48 -5.12 6.56
N GLU A 104 -27.76 -4.64 5.35
CA GLU A 104 -27.02 -5.05 4.16
C GLU A 104 -25.54 -4.66 4.25
N THR A 105 -25.23 -3.42 4.63
CA THR A 105 -23.85 -2.96 4.82
C THR A 105 -23.13 -3.77 5.90
N GLN A 106 -23.81 -4.07 7.02
CA GLN A 106 -23.25 -4.90 8.10
C GLN A 106 -22.91 -6.31 7.63
N ALA A 107 -23.75 -6.93 6.78
CA ALA A 107 -23.49 -8.25 6.22
C ALA A 107 -22.21 -8.25 5.35
N TYR A 108 -22.00 -7.22 4.53
CA TYR A 108 -20.78 -7.09 3.73
C TYR A 108 -19.55 -6.73 4.57
N ILE A 109 -19.69 -5.90 5.60
CA ILE A 109 -18.62 -5.61 6.55
C ILE A 109 -18.15 -6.89 7.25
N LYS A 110 -19.10 -7.73 7.67
CA LYS A 110 -18.79 -9.02 8.30
C LYS A 110 -17.98 -9.91 7.35
N LYS A 111 -18.45 -10.08 6.09
CA LYS A 111 -17.71 -10.84 5.07
C LYS A 111 -16.30 -10.28 4.83
N PHE A 112 -16.18 -8.96 4.74
CA PHE A 112 -14.89 -8.28 4.61
C PHE A 112 -13.96 -8.58 5.78
N THR A 113 -14.48 -8.47 7.00
CA THR A 113 -13.72 -8.70 8.22
C THR A 113 -13.24 -10.15 8.31
N GLU A 114 -14.15 -11.11 8.16
CA GLU A 114 -13.82 -12.54 8.19
C GLU A 114 -12.78 -12.92 7.12
N TYR A 115 -12.93 -12.39 5.91
CA TYR A 115 -12.02 -12.68 4.81
C TYR A 115 -10.61 -12.13 5.06
N TYR A 116 -10.48 -10.89 5.55
CA TYR A 116 -9.18 -10.28 5.75
C TYR A 116 -8.53 -10.71 7.07
N GLU A 117 -9.29 -10.88 8.14
CA GLU A 117 -8.76 -11.43 9.41
C GLU A 117 -8.28 -12.87 9.21
N GLY A 118 -9.00 -13.69 8.45
CA GLY A 118 -8.56 -15.04 8.06
C GLY A 118 -7.23 -15.06 7.28
N LYS A 119 -6.85 -13.93 6.64
CA LYS A 119 -5.56 -13.74 5.96
C LYS A 119 -4.50 -13.05 6.81
N GLY A 120 -4.77 -12.83 8.09
CA GLY A 120 -3.85 -12.18 9.03
C GLY A 120 -3.76 -10.66 8.89
N TYR A 121 -4.78 -10.02 8.29
CA TYR A 121 -4.92 -8.56 8.30
C TYR A 121 -5.60 -8.10 9.58
N LYS A 122 -5.30 -6.87 9.98
CA LYS A 122 -6.04 -6.14 11.00
C LYS A 122 -7.08 -5.26 10.31
N VAL A 123 -8.34 -5.42 10.68
CA VAL A 123 -9.44 -4.58 10.18
C VAL A 123 -9.61 -3.41 11.11
N VAL A 124 -9.62 -2.21 10.55
CA VAL A 124 -9.75 -0.95 11.28
C VAL A 124 -10.96 -0.20 10.76
N ARG A 125 -11.86 0.16 11.68
CA ARG A 125 -12.96 1.07 11.44
C ARG A 125 -12.68 2.40 12.12
N LEU A 126 -12.85 3.47 11.39
CA LEU A 126 -12.83 4.84 11.89
C LEU A 126 -14.26 5.39 11.76
N ASP A 127 -14.88 5.68 12.87
CA ASP A 127 -16.22 6.28 12.89
C ASP A 127 -16.18 7.73 12.45
N ALA A 128 -17.32 8.25 12.02
CA ALA A 128 -17.45 9.61 11.54
C ALA A 128 -17.07 10.63 12.62
N VAL A 129 -16.25 11.61 12.26
CA VAL A 129 -15.93 12.75 13.11
C VAL A 129 -16.90 13.88 12.78
N LEU A 130 -17.63 14.35 13.80
CA LEU A 130 -18.61 15.41 13.66
C LEU A 130 -17.99 16.79 13.94
N LYS A 131 -18.57 17.83 13.37
CA LYS A 131 -18.24 19.22 13.74
C LYS A 131 -18.53 19.48 15.21
N PRO A 132 -17.86 20.43 15.85
CA PRO A 132 -18.11 20.81 17.26
C PRO A 132 -19.57 21.17 17.54
N SER A 133 -20.30 21.66 16.51
CA SER A 133 -21.73 21.94 16.60
C SER A 133 -22.62 20.69 16.68
N GLY A 134 -22.05 19.49 16.54
CA GLY A 134 -22.78 18.20 16.45
C GLY A 134 -23.55 18.02 15.15
N ARG A 135 -23.61 19.03 14.29
CA ARG A 135 -24.34 19.00 13.02
C ARG A 135 -23.39 18.87 11.84
N GLY A 136 -23.48 17.74 11.10
CA GLY A 136 -22.67 17.45 9.93
C GLY A 136 -21.27 16.91 10.26
N LEU A 137 -20.59 16.43 9.22
CA LEU A 137 -19.24 15.88 9.33
C LEU A 137 -18.21 17.00 9.42
N ALA A 138 -17.17 16.78 10.22
CA ALA A 138 -15.96 17.59 10.17
C ALA A 138 -15.24 17.39 8.84
N GLU A 139 -14.37 18.31 8.47
CA GLU A 139 -13.51 18.16 7.29
C GLU A 139 -12.66 16.89 7.43
N GLY A 140 -12.64 16.06 6.39
CA GLY A 140 -11.95 14.76 6.45
C GLY A 140 -12.54 13.76 7.44
N GLY A 141 -13.70 14.03 8.05
CA GLY A 141 -14.31 13.22 9.11
C GLY A 141 -15.23 12.09 8.61
N SER A 142 -15.25 11.76 7.34
CA SER A 142 -16.05 10.65 6.81
C SER A 142 -15.62 9.31 7.42
N PRO A 143 -16.57 8.40 7.70
CA PRO A 143 -16.23 7.08 8.21
C PRO A 143 -15.36 6.32 7.22
N GLN A 144 -14.43 5.53 7.74
CA GLN A 144 -13.50 4.72 6.95
C GLN A 144 -13.49 3.30 7.47
N LEU A 145 -13.37 2.33 6.58
CA LEU A 145 -13.17 0.94 6.91
C LEU A 145 -12.12 0.35 5.97
N PHE A 146 -11.08 -0.23 6.54
CA PHE A 146 -9.98 -0.80 5.78
C PHE A 146 -9.30 -1.94 6.54
N ALA A 147 -8.60 -2.78 5.79
CA ALA A 147 -7.77 -3.84 6.33
C ALA A 147 -6.30 -3.55 6.01
N HIS A 148 -5.40 -3.81 6.95
CA HIS A 148 -3.97 -3.67 6.74
C HIS A 148 -3.19 -4.81 7.38
N ARG A 149 -2.01 -5.09 6.82
CA ARG A 149 -1.06 -6.07 7.35
C ARG A 149 0.35 -5.54 7.13
N ASP A 150 1.13 -5.46 8.21
CA ASP A 150 2.53 -5.05 8.10
C ASP A 150 3.35 -6.06 7.29
N ILE A 151 4.16 -5.57 6.35
CA ILE A 151 5.07 -6.40 5.57
C ILE A 151 6.35 -6.60 6.40
N PRO A 152 6.78 -7.87 6.63
CA PRO A 152 8.00 -8.15 7.38
C PRO A 152 9.21 -7.44 6.77
N LEU A 153 10.12 -6.96 7.64
CA LEU A 153 11.33 -6.22 7.24
C LEU A 153 12.13 -6.97 6.16
N ILE A 154 12.33 -8.27 6.36
CA ILE A 154 13.07 -9.12 5.43
C ILE A 154 12.40 -9.14 4.04
N SER A 155 11.08 -9.26 3.99
CA SER A 155 10.33 -9.24 2.73
C SER A 155 10.47 -7.90 2.01
N ARG A 156 10.50 -6.77 2.74
CA ARG A 156 10.74 -5.45 2.18
C ARG A 156 12.15 -5.32 1.59
N VAL A 157 13.14 -5.79 2.34
CA VAL A 157 14.54 -5.80 1.87
C VAL A 157 14.70 -6.66 0.63
N LEU A 158 14.15 -7.87 0.61
CA LEU A 158 14.21 -8.76 -0.55
C LEU A 158 13.48 -8.19 -1.77
N LYS A 159 12.31 -7.57 -1.57
CA LYS A 159 11.56 -6.92 -2.64
C LYS A 159 12.34 -5.77 -3.25
N TYR A 160 12.91 -4.90 -2.42
CA TYR A 160 13.75 -3.80 -2.87
C TYR A 160 15.01 -4.31 -3.60
N PHE A 161 15.69 -5.32 -3.01
CA PHE A 161 16.87 -5.91 -3.62
C PHE A 161 16.54 -6.57 -4.97
N GLY A 162 15.39 -7.25 -5.05
CA GLY A 162 14.89 -7.81 -6.31
C GLY A 162 14.63 -6.72 -7.36
N SER A 163 14.10 -5.55 -6.97
CA SER A 163 13.82 -4.46 -7.91
C SER A 163 15.07 -3.85 -8.53
N ILE A 164 16.24 -3.92 -7.85
CA ILE A 164 17.52 -3.46 -8.40
C ILE A 164 17.95 -4.30 -9.61
N PHE A 165 17.59 -5.59 -9.60
CA PHE A 165 17.94 -6.53 -10.69
C PHE A 165 16.81 -6.72 -11.71
N THR A 166 15.67 -6.05 -11.52
CA THR A 166 14.57 -6.13 -12.48
C THR A 166 14.90 -5.23 -13.67
N VAL A 167 15.03 -5.84 -14.83
CA VAL A 167 15.14 -5.10 -16.10
C VAL A 167 13.75 -4.62 -16.47
N ASP A 168 13.47 -3.36 -16.21
CA ASP A 168 12.19 -2.77 -16.58
C ASP A 168 12.29 -2.11 -17.95
N ASN A 169 11.30 -2.36 -18.80
CA ASN A 169 11.26 -1.77 -20.12
C ASN A 169 10.51 -0.43 -20.04
N ILE A 170 11.27 0.67 -19.88
CA ILE A 170 10.76 2.03 -19.73
C ILE A 170 9.74 2.42 -20.81
N HIS A 171 9.84 1.83 -21.98
CA HIS A 171 8.98 2.19 -23.12
C HIS A 171 7.58 1.55 -23.08
N LYS A 172 7.31 0.66 -22.13
CA LYS A 172 5.98 0.05 -21.96
C LYS A 172 4.90 1.08 -21.63
N ALA A 173 5.26 2.15 -20.93
CA ALA A 173 4.34 3.22 -20.54
C ALA A 173 4.10 4.28 -21.64
N SER A 174 4.95 4.38 -22.66
CA SER A 174 4.92 5.44 -23.67
C SER A 174 4.36 5.03 -25.05
N GLY A 175 3.81 3.84 -25.19
CA GLY A 175 3.17 3.41 -26.45
C GLY A 175 4.16 3.20 -27.62
N VAL A 176 5.45 3.08 -27.35
CA VAL A 176 6.49 2.81 -28.36
C VAL A 176 6.43 1.36 -28.82
N ALA A 177 6.58 1.12 -30.13
CA ALA A 177 6.54 -0.20 -30.71
C ALA A 177 7.62 -1.13 -30.14
N ASP A 178 7.33 -2.43 -30.03
CA ASP A 178 8.24 -3.42 -29.46
C ASP A 178 9.62 -3.48 -30.14
N ALA A 179 9.69 -3.11 -31.42
CA ALA A 179 10.94 -3.07 -32.20
C ALA A 179 11.94 -1.99 -31.73
N ASP A 180 11.46 -0.92 -31.09
CA ASP A 180 12.28 0.23 -30.64
C ASP A 180 12.63 0.16 -29.15
N ARG A 181 12.33 -0.97 -28.51
CA ARG A 181 12.55 -1.18 -27.08
C ARG A 181 13.97 -1.65 -26.80
N GLY A 182 14.81 -0.75 -26.29
CA GLY A 182 16.13 -1.11 -25.77
C GLY A 182 16.05 -1.70 -24.35
N LEU A 183 17.02 -2.55 -24.00
CA LEU A 183 17.25 -2.96 -22.62
C LEU A 183 17.86 -1.76 -21.86
N THR A 184 17.09 -1.18 -20.95
CA THR A 184 17.54 -0.12 -20.07
C THR A 184 17.50 -0.61 -18.64
N PHE A 185 18.61 -0.46 -17.94
CA PHE A 185 18.66 -0.66 -16.49
C PHE A 185 18.11 0.59 -15.84
N THR A 186 16.91 0.53 -15.27
CA THR A 186 16.35 1.62 -14.49
C THR A 186 16.42 1.29 -13.03
N PHE A 187 16.96 2.20 -12.25
CA PHE A 187 16.74 2.22 -10.81
C PHE A 187 15.29 2.69 -10.60
N TYR A 188 14.44 1.81 -10.11
CA TYR A 188 13.07 2.18 -9.74
C TYR A 188 13.12 3.09 -8.52
N ASP A 189 12.84 4.37 -8.73
CA ASP A 189 12.59 5.30 -7.64
C ASP A 189 11.08 5.35 -7.39
N PRO A 190 10.57 4.75 -6.29
CA PRO A 190 9.14 4.77 -5.97
C PRO A 190 8.60 6.16 -5.67
N VAL A 191 9.48 7.16 -5.51
CA VAL A 191 9.10 8.56 -5.22
C VAL A 191 8.85 9.36 -6.49
N TYR A 192 9.42 8.94 -7.64
CA TYR A 192 9.41 9.72 -8.88
C TYR A 192 8.49 9.19 -9.98
N ASN A 193 7.71 8.14 -9.74
CA ASN A 193 6.76 7.64 -10.73
C ASN A 193 5.35 8.16 -10.38
N PRO A 194 4.81 9.18 -11.12
CA PRO A 194 3.47 9.70 -10.90
C PRO A 194 2.38 8.69 -11.25
#